data_e5fe6d88f61fca0124efba9f8fdb9e7b
#
_entry.id   e5fe6d88f61fca0124efba9f8fdb9e7b
#
_cell.length_a   1.000
_cell.length_b   1.000
_cell.length_c   1.000
_cell.angle_alpha   90.00
_cell.angle_beta   90.00
_cell.angle_gamma   90.00
#
_symmetry.space_group_name_H-M   'P 1'
#
loop_
_entity.id
_entity.type
_entity.pdbx_description
1 polymer ?
#
loop_
_entity_poly.entity_id
_entity_poly.type
_entity_poly.pdbx_seq_one_letter_code
_entity_poly.pdbx_strand_id
1 'polypeptide(L)'
;VSKAFLDWYKASVSTTQGRSRGRLWLVFLLIRYGALRLGEVLSIDDRTDLDFARSVVSVRGQNFRELQFPEAIMTEIRQVLESPLMFGLRGEVLHLDQGYVRRIFYERAKDVDLPKELLSPRVIRHSRGIELLRGDVPLKIVQQFLGQQSPTLTASYLHFSREDARKIVHSHIRREAMKKTSARNAFTGTINRIKRGDLLVEVEILTSTGLQVVSIITAESADNLELREGINTTAT
;
A
#
# COMPACT_ATOMS: atom_id res chain seq x y z
N VAL A 1 -9.61 -4.78 9.16
CA VAL A 1 -8.57 -5.39 10.01
C VAL A 1 -7.66 -4.32 10.61
N SER A 2 -6.96 -3.51 9.80
CA SER A 2 -6.02 -2.48 10.33
C SER A 2 -6.69 -1.52 11.31
N LYS A 3 -7.89 -1.02 10.99
CA LYS A 3 -8.65 -0.14 11.89
C LYS A 3 -8.95 -0.82 13.22
N ALA A 4 -9.42 -2.07 13.22
CA ALA A 4 -9.74 -2.80 14.45
C ALA A 4 -8.51 -3.02 15.34
N PHE A 5 -7.33 -3.32 14.76
CA PHE A 5 -6.09 -3.40 15.54
C PHE A 5 -5.68 -2.04 16.11
N LEU A 6 -5.80 -0.97 15.33
CA LEU A 6 -5.50 0.39 15.77
C LEU A 6 -6.42 0.83 16.92
N ASP A 7 -7.73 0.63 16.76
CA ASP A 7 -8.74 1.00 17.79
C ASP A 7 -8.50 0.21 19.08
N TRP A 8 -8.20 -1.09 18.95
CA TRP A 8 -7.86 -1.94 20.09
C TRP A 8 -6.59 -1.48 20.83
N TYR A 9 -5.55 -1.05 20.10
CA TYR A 9 -4.36 -0.45 20.70
C TYR A 9 -4.70 0.88 21.38
N LYS A 10 -5.34 1.81 20.65
CA LYS A 10 -5.68 3.15 21.17
C LYS A 10 -6.53 3.10 22.45
N ALA A 11 -7.48 2.18 22.51
CA ALA A 11 -8.31 1.98 23.69
C ALA A 11 -7.51 1.55 24.95
N SER A 12 -6.25 1.15 24.79
CA SER A 12 -5.43 0.66 25.89
C SER A 12 -4.28 1.58 26.32
N VAL A 13 -4.03 2.67 25.59
CA VAL A 13 -2.87 3.55 25.83
C VAL A 13 -2.79 4.04 27.29
N SER A 14 -3.92 4.31 27.91
CA SER A 14 -4.00 4.74 29.31
C SER A 14 -4.13 3.58 30.32
N THR A 15 -3.97 2.32 29.88
CA THR A 15 -4.12 1.14 30.73
C THR A 15 -2.81 0.40 30.92
N THR A 16 -2.77 -0.53 31.89
CA THR A 16 -1.62 -1.44 32.09
C THR A 16 -1.33 -2.33 30.87
N GLN A 17 -2.28 -2.49 29.97
CA GLN A 17 -2.14 -3.28 28.74
C GLN A 17 -1.56 -2.48 27.57
N GLY A 18 -1.43 -1.15 27.66
CA GLY A 18 -0.98 -0.27 26.59
C GLY A 18 0.38 -0.69 26.01
N ARG A 19 1.33 -1.03 26.88
CA ARG A 19 2.66 -1.53 26.47
C ARG A 19 2.58 -2.79 25.61
N SER A 20 1.87 -3.80 26.08
CA SER A 20 1.73 -5.08 25.38
C SER A 20 0.98 -4.91 24.04
N ARG A 21 -0.10 -4.15 24.03
CA ARG A 21 -0.88 -3.91 22.81
C ARG A 21 -0.14 -3.03 21.80
N GLY A 22 0.65 -2.06 22.26
CA GLY A 22 1.51 -1.26 21.40
C GLY A 22 2.57 -2.11 20.67
N ARG A 23 3.20 -3.04 21.37
CA ARG A 23 4.13 -4.02 20.78
C ARG A 23 3.45 -4.89 19.72
N LEU A 24 2.24 -5.37 19.99
CA LEU A 24 1.45 -6.18 19.05
C LEU A 24 0.98 -5.35 17.83
N TRP A 25 0.69 -4.07 18.03
CA TRP A 25 0.39 -3.14 16.95
C TRP A 25 1.59 -2.95 16.02
N LEU A 26 2.79 -2.78 16.57
CA LEU A 26 4.03 -2.73 15.77
C LEU A 26 4.24 -4.02 14.98
N VAL A 27 4.05 -5.19 15.59
CA VAL A 27 4.11 -6.48 14.90
C VAL A 27 3.12 -6.53 13.73
N PHE A 28 1.88 -6.08 13.96
CA PHE A 28 0.87 -6.03 12.92
C PHE A 28 1.28 -5.14 11.74
N LEU A 29 1.77 -3.92 12.01
CA LEU A 29 2.21 -2.98 10.98
C LEU A 29 3.33 -3.56 10.12
N LEU A 30 4.34 -4.17 10.75
CA LEU A 30 5.47 -4.77 10.05
C LEU A 30 5.04 -5.93 9.16
N ILE A 31 4.13 -6.80 9.62
CA ILE A 31 3.59 -7.88 8.79
C ILE A 31 2.71 -7.34 7.67
N ARG A 32 1.83 -6.39 7.98
CA ARG A 32 0.83 -5.87 7.03
C ARG A 32 1.44 -5.10 5.87
N TYR A 33 2.44 -4.28 6.14
CA TYR A 33 3.06 -3.40 5.14
C TYR A 33 4.35 -3.95 4.56
N GLY A 34 5.16 -4.61 5.37
CA GLY A 34 6.42 -5.22 4.94
C GLY A 34 6.31 -6.68 4.52
N ALA A 35 5.15 -7.31 4.69
CA ALA A 35 4.96 -8.73 4.44
C ALA A 35 6.04 -9.60 5.11
N LEU A 36 6.51 -9.23 6.30
CA LEU A 36 7.50 -10.00 7.03
C LEU A 36 6.91 -11.31 7.58
N ARG A 37 7.75 -12.31 7.74
CA ARG A 37 7.40 -13.49 8.54
C ARG A 37 7.37 -13.10 10.01
N LEU A 38 6.53 -13.76 10.81
CA LEU A 38 6.46 -13.47 12.24
C LEU A 38 7.85 -13.59 12.90
N GLY A 39 8.60 -14.64 12.60
CA GLY A 39 9.96 -14.79 13.13
C GLY A 39 10.92 -13.67 12.71
N GLU A 40 10.80 -13.16 11.47
CA GLU A 40 11.59 -12.02 11.02
C GLU A 40 11.24 -10.75 11.82
N VAL A 41 9.95 -10.49 12.05
CA VAL A 41 9.51 -9.34 12.86
C VAL A 41 10.05 -9.41 14.28
N LEU A 42 10.00 -10.59 14.90
CA LEU A 42 10.42 -10.77 16.28
C LEU A 42 11.94 -10.73 16.47
N SER A 43 12.71 -10.76 15.38
CA SER A 43 14.17 -10.62 15.38
C SER A 43 14.66 -9.22 14.99
N ILE A 44 13.76 -8.27 14.67
CA ILE A 44 14.13 -6.90 14.36
C ILE A 44 14.64 -6.18 15.62
N ASP A 45 15.80 -5.58 15.54
CA ASP A 45 16.28 -4.60 16.52
C ASP A 45 15.76 -3.20 16.12
N ASP A 46 14.87 -2.65 16.95
CA ASP A 46 14.23 -1.36 16.70
C ASP A 46 15.20 -0.16 16.71
N ARG A 47 16.47 -0.36 17.12
CA ARG A 47 17.51 0.66 17.08
C ARG A 47 18.29 0.72 15.76
N THR A 48 18.44 -0.41 15.11
CA THR A 48 19.39 -0.55 14.00
C THR A 48 18.75 -0.99 12.68
N ASP A 49 17.57 -1.61 12.74
CA ASP A 49 16.92 -2.16 11.56
C ASP A 49 15.81 -1.28 10.97
N LEU A 50 15.49 -0.16 11.65
CA LEU A 50 14.47 0.81 11.23
C LEU A 50 15.13 2.14 10.82
N ASP A 51 15.22 2.40 9.52
CA ASP A 51 15.69 3.67 8.97
C ASP A 51 14.48 4.58 8.71
N PHE A 52 14.21 5.47 9.64
CA PHE A 52 13.09 6.40 9.55
C PHE A 52 13.31 7.52 8.54
N ALA A 53 14.56 7.87 8.21
CA ALA A 53 14.85 8.90 7.23
C ALA A 53 14.56 8.42 5.82
N ARG A 54 14.87 7.16 5.52
CA ARG A 54 14.61 6.51 4.22
C ARG A 54 13.27 5.77 4.18
N SER A 55 12.56 5.67 5.30
CA SER A 55 11.35 4.84 5.45
C SER A 55 11.60 3.37 5.08
N VAL A 56 12.70 2.80 5.54
CA VAL A 56 13.16 1.45 5.21
C VAL A 56 13.24 0.59 6.47
N VAL A 57 12.85 -0.68 6.32
CA VAL A 57 13.05 -1.73 7.32
C VAL A 57 14.01 -2.77 6.78
N SER A 58 15.10 -3.03 7.49
CA SER A 58 16.12 -4.02 7.16
C SER A 58 15.77 -5.36 7.78
N VAL A 59 15.70 -6.41 6.96
CA VAL A 59 15.48 -7.79 7.42
C VAL A 59 16.79 -8.53 7.34
N ARG A 60 17.38 -8.88 8.50
CA ARG A 60 18.67 -9.58 8.59
C ARG A 60 18.54 -11.09 8.37
N GLY A 61 19.67 -11.75 8.17
CA GLY A 61 19.76 -13.20 8.03
C GLY A 61 20.06 -13.64 6.60
N GLN A 62 19.82 -14.92 6.30
CA GLN A 62 20.16 -15.54 5.00
C GLN A 62 19.47 -14.86 3.79
N ASN A 63 18.33 -14.22 3.99
CA ASN A 63 17.57 -13.51 2.97
C ASN A 63 17.55 -12.02 3.31
N PHE A 64 18.75 -11.41 3.48
CA PHE A 64 18.87 -9.98 3.71
C PHE A 64 18.13 -9.20 2.62
N ARG A 65 17.31 -8.25 3.06
CA ARG A 65 16.60 -7.35 2.18
C ARG A 65 16.18 -6.08 2.92
N GLU A 66 16.12 -5.00 2.18
CA GLU A 66 15.55 -3.74 2.63
C GLU A 66 14.12 -3.62 2.07
N LEU A 67 13.18 -3.25 2.92
CA LEU A 67 11.78 -3.12 2.59
C LEU A 67 11.35 -1.66 2.69
N GLN A 68 10.89 -1.09 1.58
CA GLN A 68 10.35 0.25 1.57
C GLN A 68 8.95 0.26 2.19
N PHE A 69 8.73 1.13 3.16
CA PHE A 69 7.45 1.35 3.81
C PHE A 69 6.84 2.69 3.40
N PRO A 70 5.50 2.84 3.46
CA PRO A 70 4.88 4.16 3.36
C PRO A 70 5.35 5.05 4.51
N GLU A 71 5.67 6.31 4.21
CA GLU A 71 6.17 7.28 5.19
C GLU A 71 5.22 7.46 6.39
N ALA A 72 3.91 7.50 6.13
CA ALA A 72 2.89 7.59 7.19
C ALA A 72 2.97 6.41 8.17
N ILE A 73 3.25 5.19 7.68
CA ILE A 73 3.38 4.00 8.53
C ILE A 73 4.68 4.04 9.32
N MET A 74 5.79 4.49 8.73
CA MET A 74 7.04 4.65 9.47
C MET A 74 6.93 5.73 10.54
N THR A 75 6.21 6.80 10.27
CA THR A 75 5.88 7.83 11.27
C THR A 75 5.07 7.25 12.43
N GLU A 76 4.06 6.43 12.13
CA GLU A 76 3.26 5.75 13.16
C GLU A 76 4.10 4.77 14.00
N ILE A 77 4.95 3.98 13.36
CA ILE A 77 5.90 3.08 14.05
C ILE A 77 6.80 3.90 15.00
N ARG A 78 7.36 5.02 14.52
CA ARG A 78 8.19 5.91 15.34
C ARG A 78 7.42 6.44 16.55
N GLN A 79 6.21 6.94 16.36
CA GLN A 79 5.38 7.48 17.45
C GLN A 79 5.11 6.44 18.54
N VAL A 80 4.84 5.20 18.16
CA VAL A 80 4.65 4.10 19.13
C VAL A 80 5.95 3.80 19.87
N LEU A 81 7.09 3.72 19.18
CA LEU A 81 8.39 3.42 19.79
C LEU A 81 8.89 4.53 20.73
N GLU A 82 8.60 5.79 20.41
CA GLU A 82 8.96 6.95 21.22
C GLU A 82 7.98 7.22 22.35
N SER A 83 6.86 6.50 22.39
CA SER A 83 5.87 6.66 23.47
C SER A 83 6.44 6.25 24.83
N PRO A 84 5.99 6.87 25.94
CA PRO A 84 6.38 6.48 27.30
C PRO A 84 6.14 5.00 27.61
N LEU A 85 5.19 4.37 26.91
CA LEU A 85 4.87 2.94 27.08
C LEU A 85 6.04 2.02 26.70
N MET A 86 6.91 2.44 25.78
CA MET A 86 8.06 1.65 25.32
C MET A 86 9.36 1.98 26.06
N PHE A 87 9.29 2.87 27.05
CA PHE A 87 10.47 3.22 27.85
C PHE A 87 11.10 1.97 28.49
N GLY A 88 12.40 1.83 28.37
CA GLY A 88 13.18 0.70 28.89
C GLY A 88 13.15 -0.58 28.03
N LEU A 89 12.46 -0.58 26.85
CA LEU A 89 12.42 -1.73 25.94
C LEU A 89 13.21 -1.52 24.65
N ARG A 90 13.90 -0.38 24.47
CA ARG A 90 14.64 -0.10 23.24
C ARG A 90 15.64 -1.19 22.91
N GLY A 91 15.55 -1.74 21.70
CA GLY A 91 16.32 -2.90 21.22
C GLY A 91 15.59 -4.24 21.43
N GLU A 92 14.54 -4.30 22.24
CA GLU A 92 13.79 -5.51 22.58
C GLU A 92 12.27 -5.34 22.42
N VAL A 93 11.83 -4.22 21.83
CA VAL A 93 10.39 -3.91 21.71
C VAL A 93 9.66 -5.03 20.98
N LEU A 94 10.29 -5.63 19.97
CA LEU A 94 9.69 -6.68 19.13
C LEU A 94 10.00 -8.11 19.62
N HIS A 95 10.82 -8.30 20.65
CA HIS A 95 11.11 -9.62 21.21
C HIS A 95 9.91 -10.14 22.00
N LEU A 96 9.01 -10.86 21.34
CA LEU A 96 7.80 -11.45 21.89
C LEU A 96 7.77 -12.96 21.64
N ASP A 97 7.03 -13.69 22.48
CA ASP A 97 6.74 -15.10 22.22
C ASP A 97 5.82 -15.27 21.01
N GLN A 98 6.21 -16.15 20.08
CA GLN A 98 5.45 -16.38 18.85
C GLN A 98 4.04 -16.94 19.10
N GLY A 99 3.91 -17.82 20.10
CA GLY A 99 2.63 -18.43 20.47
C GLY A 99 1.67 -17.36 21.01
N TYR A 100 2.20 -16.49 21.86
CA TYR A 100 1.45 -15.34 22.40
C TYR A 100 0.94 -14.45 21.27
N VAL A 101 1.81 -14.03 20.33
CA VAL A 101 1.41 -13.18 19.20
C VAL A 101 0.32 -13.85 18.36
N ARG A 102 0.49 -15.13 17.98
CA ARG A 102 -0.52 -15.87 17.20
C ARG A 102 -1.85 -15.93 17.91
N ARG A 103 -1.86 -16.21 19.21
CA ARG A 103 -3.09 -16.27 20.02
C ARG A 103 -3.84 -14.94 19.97
N ILE A 104 -3.15 -13.82 20.22
CA ILE A 104 -3.79 -12.50 20.19
C ILE A 104 -4.32 -12.15 18.80
N PHE A 105 -3.60 -12.48 17.73
CA PHE A 105 -4.08 -12.26 16.37
C PHE A 105 -5.38 -13.04 16.11
N TYR A 106 -5.47 -14.30 16.53
CA TYR A 106 -6.70 -15.08 16.40
C TYR A 106 -7.85 -14.52 17.24
N GLU A 107 -7.58 -14.04 18.44
CA GLU A 107 -8.58 -13.40 19.28
C GLU A 107 -9.16 -12.13 18.64
N ARG A 108 -8.34 -11.37 17.91
CA ARG A 108 -8.78 -10.15 17.21
C ARG A 108 -9.64 -10.42 15.98
N ALA A 109 -9.69 -11.64 15.49
CA ALA A 109 -10.59 -12.01 14.40
C ALA A 109 -12.08 -11.74 14.73
N LYS A 110 -12.45 -11.88 16.00
CA LYS A 110 -13.79 -11.60 16.49
C LYS A 110 -14.21 -10.13 16.32
N ASP A 111 -13.25 -9.20 16.38
CA ASP A 111 -13.52 -7.77 16.26
C ASP A 111 -13.85 -7.31 14.85
N VAL A 112 -13.61 -8.19 13.87
CA VAL A 112 -13.80 -7.91 12.43
C VAL A 112 -14.70 -8.92 11.74
N ASP A 113 -15.40 -9.76 12.53
CA ASP A 113 -16.31 -10.80 12.04
C ASP A 113 -15.66 -11.70 10.96
N LEU A 114 -14.44 -12.14 11.23
CA LEU A 114 -13.69 -13.03 10.35
C LEU A 114 -13.44 -14.38 11.05
N PRO A 115 -13.41 -15.48 10.28
CA PRO A 115 -12.86 -16.74 10.78
C PRO A 115 -11.44 -16.52 11.32
N LYS A 116 -11.15 -17.07 12.50
CA LYS A 116 -9.85 -16.86 13.19
C LYS A 116 -8.64 -17.24 12.33
N GLU A 117 -8.80 -18.23 11.45
CA GLU A 117 -7.79 -18.72 10.53
C GLU A 117 -7.33 -17.64 9.56
N LEU A 118 -8.24 -16.71 9.18
CA LEU A 118 -7.97 -15.62 8.24
C LEU A 118 -7.23 -14.45 8.88
N LEU A 119 -7.13 -14.37 10.20
CA LEU A 119 -6.39 -13.33 10.89
C LEU A 119 -5.04 -13.82 11.46
N SER A 120 -4.45 -14.82 10.86
CA SER A 120 -3.10 -15.25 11.23
C SER A 120 -2.03 -14.33 10.63
N PRO A 121 -0.87 -14.17 11.28
CA PRO A 121 0.27 -13.46 10.73
C PRO A 121 0.64 -13.90 9.30
N ARG A 122 0.52 -15.20 9.02
CA ARG A 122 0.76 -15.77 7.71
C ARG A 122 -0.22 -15.24 6.67
N VAL A 123 -1.51 -15.25 6.96
CA VAL A 123 -2.55 -14.78 6.02
C VAL A 123 -2.42 -13.28 5.75
N ILE A 124 -2.14 -12.46 6.78
CA ILE A 124 -1.91 -11.03 6.60
C ILE A 124 -0.72 -10.76 5.67
N ARG A 125 0.38 -11.50 5.85
CA ARG A 125 1.52 -11.44 4.95
C ARG A 125 1.14 -11.86 3.52
N HIS A 126 0.38 -12.94 3.34
CA HIS A 126 -0.10 -13.41 2.04
C HIS A 126 -0.97 -12.37 1.34
N SER A 127 -1.88 -11.72 2.08
CA SER A 127 -2.73 -10.64 1.55
C SER A 127 -1.89 -9.51 0.97
N ARG A 128 -0.78 -9.13 1.63
CA ARG A 128 0.12 -8.11 1.10
C ARG A 128 0.82 -8.54 -0.18
N GLY A 129 1.25 -9.79 -0.28
CA GLY A 129 1.81 -10.35 -1.51
C GLY A 129 0.83 -10.30 -2.68
N ILE A 130 -0.43 -10.67 -2.44
CA ILE A 130 -1.51 -10.60 -3.44
C ILE A 130 -1.78 -9.14 -3.84
N GLU A 131 -1.83 -8.21 -2.90
CA GLU A 131 -2.01 -6.79 -3.19
C GLU A 131 -0.91 -6.23 -4.10
N LEU A 132 0.35 -6.56 -3.82
CA LEU A 132 1.48 -6.12 -4.65
C LEU A 132 1.36 -6.66 -6.08
N LEU A 133 1.00 -7.94 -6.24
CA LEU A 133 0.78 -8.55 -7.56
C LEU A 133 -0.40 -7.91 -8.30
N ARG A 134 -1.49 -7.60 -7.60
CA ARG A 134 -2.64 -6.88 -8.18
C ARG A 134 -2.35 -5.42 -8.48
N GLY A 135 -1.37 -4.83 -7.81
CA GLY A 135 -0.82 -3.50 -8.07
C GLY A 135 0.24 -3.48 -9.17
N ASP A 136 0.33 -4.53 -10.00
CA ASP A 136 1.24 -4.66 -11.14
C ASP A 136 2.73 -4.66 -10.77
N VAL A 137 3.08 -4.99 -9.53
CA VAL A 137 4.46 -5.21 -9.15
C VAL A 137 4.92 -6.53 -9.77
N PRO A 138 6.03 -6.57 -10.52
CA PRO A 138 6.52 -7.78 -11.17
C PRO A 138 6.72 -8.94 -10.19
N LEU A 139 6.33 -10.16 -10.58
CA LEU A 139 6.41 -11.37 -9.73
C LEU A 139 7.79 -11.54 -9.06
N LYS A 140 8.86 -11.27 -9.81
CA LYS A 140 10.23 -11.38 -9.30
C LYS A 140 10.51 -10.39 -8.17
N ILE A 141 9.99 -9.17 -8.28
CA ILE A 141 10.11 -8.14 -7.23
C ILE A 141 9.29 -8.54 -6.00
N VAL A 142 8.06 -9.04 -6.18
CA VAL A 142 7.25 -9.55 -5.07
C VAL A 142 7.92 -10.74 -4.38
N GLN A 143 8.54 -11.65 -5.15
CA GLN A 143 9.33 -12.75 -4.61
C GLN A 143 10.46 -12.26 -3.71
N GLN A 144 11.24 -11.28 -4.18
CA GLN A 144 12.33 -10.64 -3.41
C GLN A 144 11.79 -9.93 -2.17
N PHE A 145 10.73 -9.15 -2.31
CA PHE A 145 10.07 -8.45 -1.21
C PHE A 145 9.62 -9.43 -0.11
N LEU A 146 9.04 -10.55 -0.50
CA LEU A 146 8.63 -11.62 0.40
C LEU A 146 9.81 -12.42 0.97
N GLY A 147 11.03 -12.28 0.46
CA GLY A 147 12.17 -13.12 0.85
C GLY A 147 11.91 -14.60 0.59
N GLN A 148 11.32 -14.93 -0.58
CA GLN A 148 11.07 -16.29 -1.01
C GLN A 148 12.14 -16.76 -1.98
N GLN A 149 12.74 -17.91 -1.72
CA GLN A 149 13.79 -18.47 -2.59
C GLN A 149 13.20 -19.13 -3.84
N SER A 150 12.00 -19.71 -3.75
CA SER A 150 11.33 -20.38 -4.87
C SER A 150 10.25 -19.51 -5.52
N PRO A 151 10.30 -19.32 -6.86
CA PRO A 151 9.24 -18.66 -7.60
C PRO A 151 7.88 -19.37 -7.50
N THR A 152 7.89 -20.68 -7.36
CA THR A 152 6.68 -21.53 -7.28
C THR A 152 5.78 -21.13 -6.10
N LEU A 153 6.36 -20.74 -4.96
CA LEU A 153 5.60 -20.28 -3.80
C LEU A 153 4.93 -18.92 -4.07
N THR A 154 5.56 -18.06 -4.85
CA THR A 154 4.97 -16.76 -5.21
C THR A 154 3.94 -16.93 -6.33
N ALA A 155 4.19 -17.84 -7.26
CA ALA A 155 3.26 -18.16 -8.34
C ALA A 155 1.92 -18.73 -7.83
N SER A 156 1.92 -19.42 -6.68
CA SER A 156 0.66 -19.91 -6.08
C SER A 156 -0.31 -18.79 -5.68
N TYR A 157 0.15 -17.54 -5.57
CA TYR A 157 -0.71 -16.37 -5.38
C TYR A 157 -1.39 -15.89 -6.65
N LEU A 158 -0.95 -16.38 -7.82
CA LEU A 158 -1.42 -15.98 -9.14
C LEU A 158 -2.65 -16.78 -9.62
N HIS A 159 -3.52 -17.23 -8.73
CA HIS A 159 -4.81 -17.73 -9.14
C HIS A 159 -5.68 -16.56 -9.64
N PHE A 160 -5.34 -16.05 -10.83
CA PHE A 160 -6.18 -15.09 -11.52
C PHE A 160 -7.38 -15.79 -12.13
N SER A 161 -8.59 -15.30 -11.86
CA SER A 161 -9.73 -15.66 -12.69
C SER A 161 -9.50 -15.16 -14.13
N ARG A 162 -10.18 -15.75 -15.12
CA ARG A 162 -10.14 -15.24 -16.50
C ARG A 162 -10.53 -13.76 -16.59
N GLU A 163 -11.40 -13.31 -15.70
CA GLU A 163 -11.86 -11.92 -15.58
C GLU A 163 -10.73 -11.00 -15.07
N ASP A 164 -9.99 -11.43 -14.04
CA ASP A 164 -8.86 -10.66 -13.51
C ASP A 164 -7.74 -10.52 -14.56
N ALA A 165 -7.44 -11.60 -15.28
CA ALA A 165 -6.47 -11.57 -16.38
C ALA A 165 -6.86 -10.57 -17.48
N ARG A 166 -8.16 -10.55 -17.87
CA ARG A 166 -8.67 -9.57 -18.84
C ARG A 166 -8.53 -8.13 -18.35
N LYS A 167 -8.88 -7.85 -17.10
CA LYS A 167 -8.77 -6.51 -16.50
C LYS A 167 -7.31 -6.03 -16.47
N ILE A 168 -6.38 -6.90 -16.11
CA ILE A 168 -4.94 -6.58 -16.07
C ILE A 168 -4.44 -6.25 -17.48
N VAL A 169 -4.74 -7.10 -18.46
CA VAL A 169 -4.32 -6.86 -19.86
C VAL A 169 -4.95 -5.56 -20.39
N HIS A 170 -6.23 -5.32 -20.14
CA HIS A 170 -6.90 -4.10 -20.56
C HIS A 170 -6.27 -2.84 -19.94
N SER A 171 -5.96 -2.87 -18.64
CA SER A 171 -5.29 -1.76 -17.97
C SER A 171 -3.88 -1.51 -18.51
N HIS A 172 -3.16 -2.57 -18.88
CA HIS A 172 -1.84 -2.48 -19.50
C HIS A 172 -1.90 -1.83 -20.88
N ILE A 173 -2.79 -2.30 -21.74
CA ILE A 173 -3.01 -1.73 -23.08
C ILE A 173 -3.38 -0.24 -22.99
N ARG A 174 -4.25 0.11 -22.04
CA ARG A 174 -4.64 1.51 -21.79
C ARG A 174 -3.45 2.39 -21.38
N ARG A 175 -2.55 1.88 -20.53
CA ARG A 175 -1.31 2.57 -20.13
C ARG A 175 -0.33 2.69 -21.30
N GLU A 176 -0.20 1.68 -22.15
CA GLU A 176 0.62 1.77 -23.36
C GLU A 176 0.10 2.82 -24.33
N ALA A 177 -1.21 2.90 -24.50
CA ALA A 177 -1.84 3.95 -25.30
C ALA A 177 -1.57 5.35 -24.77
N MET A 178 -1.54 5.51 -23.44
CA MET A 178 -1.21 6.79 -22.76
C MET A 178 0.29 7.15 -22.86
N LYS A 179 1.21 6.17 -22.98
CA LYS A 179 2.65 6.42 -23.09
C LYS A 179 3.08 6.99 -24.45
N LYS A 180 2.20 7.14 -25.43
CA LYS A 180 2.51 7.72 -26.74
C LYS A 180 2.66 9.25 -26.74
N THR A 181 2.49 9.90 -25.60
CA THR A 181 2.71 11.33 -25.44
C THR A 181 3.99 11.59 -24.65
N SER A 182 4.76 12.62 -25.03
CA SER A 182 5.96 13.07 -24.30
C SER A 182 5.59 13.84 -23.01
N ALA A 183 4.30 14.04 -22.75
CA ALA A 183 3.81 14.76 -21.59
C ALA A 183 4.05 14.00 -20.29
N ARG A 184 4.55 14.71 -19.27
CA ARG A 184 4.84 14.16 -17.94
C ARG A 184 3.57 13.91 -17.11
N ASN A 185 2.48 14.61 -17.45
CA ASN A 185 1.19 14.50 -16.78
C ASN A 185 0.09 14.23 -17.82
N ALA A 186 -0.87 13.38 -17.45
CA ALA A 186 -2.03 13.09 -18.27
C ALA A 186 -3.27 13.02 -17.36
N PHE A 187 -4.25 13.87 -17.62
CA PHE A 187 -5.49 13.95 -16.86
C PHE A 187 -6.66 13.54 -17.75
N THR A 188 -7.23 12.38 -17.49
CA THR A 188 -8.39 11.88 -18.25
C THR A 188 -9.68 12.19 -17.48
N GLY A 189 -10.65 12.75 -18.19
CA GLY A 189 -11.95 13.09 -17.62
C GLY A 189 -12.96 13.50 -18.69
N THR A 190 -14.14 13.92 -18.24
CA THR A 190 -15.20 14.42 -19.10
C THR A 190 -15.08 15.93 -19.24
N ILE A 191 -15.23 16.44 -20.44
CA ILE A 191 -15.27 17.88 -20.68
C ILE A 191 -16.54 18.44 -20.04
N ASN A 192 -16.38 19.30 -19.04
CA ASN A 192 -17.44 19.94 -18.31
C ASN A 192 -17.84 21.28 -18.93
N ARG A 193 -16.87 21.99 -19.54
CA ARG A 193 -17.07 23.31 -20.12
C ARG A 193 -16.06 23.60 -21.21
N ILE A 194 -16.50 24.28 -22.26
CA ILE A 194 -15.66 24.83 -23.33
C ILE A 194 -15.96 26.30 -23.51
N LYS A 195 -14.94 27.16 -23.36
CA LYS A 195 -15.02 28.58 -23.73
C LYS A 195 -14.20 28.83 -24.99
N ARG A 196 -14.85 29.23 -26.06
CA ARG A 196 -14.21 29.53 -27.35
C ARG A 196 -13.90 31.01 -27.46
N GLY A 197 -12.66 31.35 -27.73
CA GLY A 197 -12.21 32.65 -28.21
C GLY A 197 -11.75 32.53 -29.67
N ASP A 198 -11.36 33.65 -30.25
CA ASP A 198 -10.98 33.71 -31.68
C ASP A 198 -9.75 32.88 -32.04
N LEU A 199 -8.76 32.81 -31.13
CA LEU A 199 -7.50 32.11 -31.36
C LEU A 199 -7.31 30.95 -30.39
N LEU A 200 -7.84 31.01 -29.19
CA LEU A 200 -7.66 30.07 -28.11
C LEU A 200 -9.00 29.57 -27.56
N VAL A 201 -8.99 28.31 -27.14
CA VAL A 201 -10.13 27.65 -26.50
C VAL A 201 -9.70 27.15 -25.12
N GLU A 202 -10.44 27.52 -24.10
CA GLU A 202 -10.33 26.99 -22.75
C GLU A 202 -11.25 25.77 -22.62
N VAL A 203 -10.64 24.61 -22.25
CA VAL A 203 -11.35 23.35 -22.06
C VAL A 203 -11.21 22.93 -20.60
N GLU A 204 -12.33 22.81 -19.92
CA GLU A 204 -12.41 22.39 -18.53
C GLU A 204 -12.80 20.90 -18.47
N ILE A 205 -11.95 20.10 -17.87
CA ILE A 205 -12.09 18.64 -17.77
C ILE A 205 -12.27 18.25 -16.31
N LEU A 206 -13.33 17.51 -16.01
CA LEU A 206 -13.58 16.92 -14.69
C LEU A 206 -13.14 15.46 -14.69
N THR A 207 -12.13 15.13 -13.88
CA THR A 207 -11.65 13.74 -13.74
C THR A 207 -12.61 12.90 -12.89
N SER A 208 -12.49 11.58 -12.98
CA SER A 208 -13.27 10.64 -12.15
C SER A 208 -13.00 10.76 -10.64
N THR A 209 -11.90 11.40 -10.25
CA THR A 209 -11.55 11.71 -8.86
C THR A 209 -12.07 13.06 -8.37
N GLY A 210 -12.79 13.79 -9.22
CA GLY A 210 -13.32 15.13 -8.90
C GLY A 210 -12.31 16.26 -9.11
N LEU A 211 -11.11 15.99 -9.66
CA LEU A 211 -10.13 17.02 -9.98
C LEU A 211 -10.58 17.76 -11.25
N GLN A 212 -10.60 19.08 -11.17
CA GLN A 212 -10.90 19.97 -12.29
C GLN A 212 -9.57 20.42 -12.93
N VAL A 213 -9.43 20.16 -14.23
CA VAL A 213 -8.25 20.51 -15.02
C VAL A 213 -8.66 21.47 -16.11
N VAL A 214 -8.00 22.62 -16.19
CA VAL A 214 -8.21 23.61 -17.26
C VAL A 214 -7.03 23.52 -18.23
N SER A 215 -7.34 23.31 -19.50
CA SER A 215 -6.40 23.30 -20.61
C SER A 215 -6.70 24.43 -21.58
N ILE A 216 -5.68 25.11 -22.07
CA ILE A 216 -5.80 26.14 -23.10
C ILE A 216 -5.14 25.59 -24.37
N ILE A 217 -5.89 25.52 -25.45
CA ILE A 217 -5.45 25.04 -26.76
C ILE A 217 -5.84 26.03 -27.86
N THR A 218 -5.28 25.89 -29.08
CA THR A 218 -5.70 26.70 -30.21
C THR A 218 -7.09 26.30 -30.68
N ALA A 219 -7.81 27.25 -31.25
CA ALA A 219 -9.14 27.00 -31.82
C ALA A 219 -9.08 25.92 -32.93
N GLU A 220 -8.04 25.96 -33.75
CA GLU A 220 -7.75 24.92 -34.77
C GLU A 220 -7.60 23.52 -34.15
N SER A 221 -6.85 23.40 -33.04
CA SER A 221 -6.68 22.12 -32.34
C SER A 221 -8.01 21.63 -31.74
N ALA A 222 -8.82 22.54 -31.19
CA ALA A 222 -10.10 22.17 -30.63
C ALA A 222 -11.08 21.64 -31.70
N ASP A 223 -11.03 22.21 -32.90
CA ASP A 223 -11.82 21.77 -34.04
C ASP A 223 -11.33 20.44 -34.62
N ASN A 224 -10.03 20.30 -34.82
CA ASN A 224 -9.42 19.06 -35.30
C ASN A 224 -9.65 17.86 -34.36
N LEU A 225 -9.75 18.11 -33.05
CA LEU A 225 -10.06 17.10 -32.03
C LEU A 225 -11.56 16.93 -31.79
N GLU A 226 -12.41 17.66 -32.51
CA GLU A 226 -13.88 17.67 -32.39
C GLU A 226 -14.37 17.77 -30.92
N LEU A 227 -13.73 18.63 -30.11
CA LEU A 227 -14.01 18.71 -28.69
C LEU A 227 -15.39 19.30 -28.45
N ARG A 228 -16.17 18.61 -27.60
CA ARG A 228 -17.52 19.00 -27.16
C ARG A 228 -17.71 18.70 -25.69
N GLU A 229 -18.58 19.46 -25.02
CA GLU A 229 -19.00 19.16 -23.66
C GLU A 229 -19.62 17.76 -23.57
N GLY A 230 -19.33 17.03 -22.50
CA GLY A 230 -19.80 15.67 -22.24
C GLY A 230 -18.95 14.55 -22.83
N ILE A 231 -17.95 14.81 -23.67
CA ILE A 231 -17.05 13.76 -24.17
C ILE A 231 -15.87 13.52 -23.23
N ASN A 232 -15.39 12.27 -23.21
CA ASN A 232 -14.17 11.92 -22.49
C ASN A 232 -12.94 12.31 -23.30
N THR A 233 -12.00 13.02 -22.68
CA THR A 233 -10.75 13.43 -23.28
C THR A 233 -9.60 13.34 -22.28
N THR A 234 -8.38 13.54 -22.75
CA THR A 234 -7.17 13.55 -21.91
C THR A 234 -6.38 14.84 -22.19
N ALA A 235 -6.19 15.65 -21.15
CA ALA A 235 -5.23 16.75 -21.17
C ALA A 235 -3.84 16.20 -20.82
N THR A 236 -2.81 16.61 -21.58
CA THR A 236 -1.43 16.18 -21.40
C THR A 236 -0.50 17.38 -21.30
#